data_e9d765c0bbcf6ced5806d94097ce8280
#
_entry.id   e9d765c0bbcf6ced5806d94097ce8280
#
_cell.length_a   1.000
_cell.length_b   1.000
_cell.length_c   1.000
_cell.angle_alpha   90.00
_cell.angle_beta   90.00
_cell.angle_gamma   90.00
#
_symmetry.space_group_name_H-M   'P 1'
#
loop_
_entity.id
_entity.type
_entity.pdbx_description
1 polymer ?
#
loop_
_entity_poly.entity_id
_entity_poly.type
_entity_poly.pdbx_seq_one_letter_code
_entity_poly.pdbx_strand_id
1 'polypeptide(L)'
;NIATDTTPNVCITYPDHIATYLSGEGTVVPLDTLFSNEKYGFGGSELAYDGPGESDMIDKYLEECTFSDHTYAVPFMRSTEACYVNKTYVEKLGYTLPDTLTWDFIWEVSEAAMKQNADGTYAINGQDVLIPFIYKSTDNMMIQMLKQKDADYSSDDGTVGLFNDTTAELLLEIAA
;
A
#
# COMPACT_ATOMS: atom_id res chain seq x y z
N ASN A 1 -18.61 -5.22 18.03
CA ASN A 1 -19.63 -6.19 17.55
C ASN A 1 -19.26 -7.62 17.96
N ILE A 2 -18.01 -8.04 17.94
CA ILE A 2 -17.57 -9.38 18.39
C ILE A 2 -17.97 -9.59 19.85
N ALA A 3 -17.66 -8.64 20.73
CA ALA A 3 -17.98 -8.72 22.16
C ALA A 3 -19.50 -8.69 22.49
N THR A 4 -20.33 -8.33 21.52
CA THR A 4 -21.78 -8.22 21.67
C THR A 4 -22.58 -9.24 20.87
N ASP A 5 -21.90 -10.20 20.27
CA ASP A 5 -22.48 -11.24 19.40
C ASP A 5 -23.41 -10.67 18.31
N THR A 6 -22.99 -9.53 17.72
CA THR A 6 -23.71 -8.83 16.65
C THR A 6 -22.84 -8.64 15.41
N THR A 7 -22.09 -9.68 15.06
CA THR A 7 -21.19 -9.69 13.90
C THR A 7 -22.00 -9.79 12.61
N PRO A 8 -21.59 -9.09 11.54
CA PRO A 8 -22.17 -9.30 10.22
C PRO A 8 -21.74 -10.64 9.64
N ASN A 9 -22.54 -11.20 8.74
CA ASN A 9 -22.21 -12.44 8.04
C ASN A 9 -21.06 -12.24 7.04
N VAL A 10 -20.94 -11.05 6.45
CA VAL A 10 -19.88 -10.67 5.51
C VAL A 10 -19.52 -9.20 5.73
N CYS A 11 -18.25 -8.86 5.67
CA CYS A 11 -17.80 -7.48 5.73
C CYS A 11 -16.63 -7.24 4.75
N ILE A 12 -16.48 -6.01 4.32
CA ILE A 12 -15.28 -5.55 3.59
C ILE A 12 -14.29 -5.08 4.64
N THR A 13 -13.05 -5.56 4.55
CA THR A 13 -12.01 -5.26 5.52
C THR A 13 -10.63 -5.26 4.86
N TYR A 14 -9.62 -4.87 5.60
CA TYR A 14 -8.21 -4.98 5.17
C TYR A 14 -7.58 -6.27 5.76
N PRO A 15 -6.55 -6.83 5.10
CA PRO A 15 -5.88 -8.05 5.58
C PRO A 15 -5.35 -7.94 7.02
N ASP A 16 -4.75 -6.82 7.40
CA ASP A 16 -4.26 -6.56 8.75
C ASP A 16 -5.38 -6.56 9.81
N HIS A 17 -6.57 -6.10 9.45
CA HIS A 17 -7.75 -6.18 10.32
C HIS A 17 -8.23 -7.62 10.52
N ILE A 18 -8.07 -8.49 9.51
CA ILE A 18 -8.41 -9.91 9.64
C ILE A 18 -7.58 -10.55 10.76
N ALA A 19 -6.27 -10.29 10.81
CA ALA A 19 -5.39 -10.77 11.87
C ALA A 19 -5.91 -10.41 13.27
N THR A 20 -6.47 -9.19 13.42
CA THR A 20 -7.10 -8.77 14.68
C THR A 20 -8.35 -9.60 15.00
N TYR A 21 -9.17 -9.93 14.00
CA TYR A 21 -10.41 -10.71 14.21
C TYR A 21 -10.09 -12.17 14.54
N LEU A 22 -8.99 -12.71 14.04
CA LEU A 22 -8.56 -14.09 14.31
C LEU A 22 -8.12 -14.30 15.77
N SER A 23 -7.88 -13.24 16.53
CA SER A 23 -7.65 -13.36 17.98
C SER A 23 -8.85 -13.92 18.76
N GLY A 24 -10.06 -13.87 18.16
CA GLY A 24 -11.26 -14.47 18.69
C GLY A 24 -11.52 -15.83 18.04
N GLU A 25 -11.49 -16.92 18.83
CA GLU A 25 -11.74 -18.27 18.32
C GLU A 25 -13.09 -18.36 17.61
N GLY A 26 -13.09 -18.87 16.37
CA GLY A 26 -14.31 -19.08 15.58
C GLY A 26 -15.01 -17.82 15.08
N THR A 27 -14.38 -16.65 15.20
CA THR A 27 -14.96 -15.38 14.76
C THR A 27 -15.00 -15.23 13.23
N VAL A 28 -14.01 -15.76 12.53
CA VAL A 28 -13.89 -15.72 11.07
C VAL A 28 -13.82 -17.16 10.53
N VAL A 29 -14.58 -17.39 9.47
CA VAL A 29 -14.63 -18.72 8.80
C VAL A 29 -13.49 -18.82 7.78
N PRO A 30 -12.69 -19.90 7.78
CA PRO A 30 -11.74 -20.16 6.70
C PRO A 30 -12.47 -20.38 5.38
N LEU A 31 -12.20 -19.54 4.38
CA LEU A 31 -12.89 -19.57 3.09
C LEU A 31 -12.35 -20.66 2.12
N ASP A 32 -11.08 -21.02 2.24
CA ASP A 32 -10.46 -22.10 1.48
C ASP A 32 -11.25 -23.42 1.59
N THR A 33 -11.86 -23.67 2.74
CA THR A 33 -12.73 -24.84 2.94
C THR A 33 -14.01 -24.82 2.11
N LEU A 34 -14.36 -23.63 1.61
CA LEU A 34 -15.56 -23.40 0.81
C LEU A 34 -15.26 -23.27 -0.69
N PHE A 35 -14.02 -23.01 -1.09
CA PHE A 35 -13.65 -22.75 -2.49
C PHE A 35 -14.00 -23.91 -3.41
N SER A 36 -13.80 -25.13 -2.96
CA SER A 36 -14.13 -26.35 -3.69
C SER A 36 -15.55 -26.87 -3.48
N ASN A 37 -16.37 -26.14 -2.73
CA ASN A 37 -17.74 -26.57 -2.46
C ASN A 37 -18.59 -26.57 -3.74
N GLU A 38 -19.26 -27.68 -4.06
CA GLU A 38 -20.03 -27.83 -5.30
C GLU A 38 -21.19 -26.84 -5.43
N LYS A 39 -21.72 -26.38 -4.30
CA LYS A 39 -22.88 -25.50 -4.28
C LYS A 39 -22.55 -24.02 -4.13
N TYR A 40 -21.57 -23.70 -3.28
CA TYR A 40 -21.29 -22.34 -2.87
C TYR A 40 -19.88 -21.87 -3.21
N GLY A 41 -19.04 -22.80 -3.72
CA GLY A 41 -17.65 -22.51 -4.09
C GLY A 41 -17.52 -21.86 -5.47
N PHE A 42 -16.30 -21.65 -5.87
CA PHE A 42 -15.98 -21.14 -7.19
C PHE A 42 -16.33 -22.16 -8.28
N GLY A 43 -17.19 -21.78 -9.22
CA GLY A 43 -17.65 -22.66 -10.28
C GLY A 43 -18.70 -23.69 -9.85
N GLY A 44 -19.34 -23.52 -8.72
CA GLY A 44 -20.44 -24.35 -8.25
C GLY A 44 -21.61 -24.39 -9.24
N SER A 45 -22.01 -25.60 -9.65
CA SER A 45 -22.94 -25.82 -10.75
C SER A 45 -24.37 -25.33 -10.47
N GLU A 46 -24.80 -25.30 -9.21
CA GLU A 46 -26.17 -24.92 -8.85
C GLU A 46 -26.45 -23.42 -8.94
N LEU A 47 -25.44 -22.59 -8.76
CA LEU A 47 -25.60 -21.14 -8.82
C LEU A 47 -25.56 -20.61 -10.26
N ALA A 48 -25.11 -21.43 -11.21
CA ALA A 48 -24.89 -21.05 -12.62
C ALA A 48 -24.21 -19.66 -12.75
N TYR A 49 -23.38 -19.34 -11.78
CA TYR A 49 -22.73 -18.03 -11.69
C TYR A 49 -21.48 -18.05 -12.55
N ASP A 50 -21.52 -17.30 -13.64
CA ASP A 50 -20.38 -17.07 -14.52
C ASP A 50 -19.54 -15.92 -13.95
N GLY A 51 -18.93 -16.16 -12.80
CA GLY A 51 -18.09 -15.23 -12.10
C GLY A 51 -16.63 -15.67 -12.07
N PRO A 52 -15.74 -14.82 -11.54
CA PRO A 52 -14.33 -15.17 -11.41
C PRO A 52 -14.15 -16.39 -10.51
N GLY A 53 -13.29 -17.31 -10.95
CA GLY A 53 -12.79 -18.40 -10.13
C GLY A 53 -11.57 -17.98 -9.31
N GLU A 54 -11.06 -18.89 -8.50
CA GLU A 54 -9.85 -18.66 -7.70
C GLU A 54 -8.65 -18.32 -8.60
N SER A 55 -8.51 -18.98 -9.76
CA SER A 55 -7.44 -18.72 -10.73
C SER A 55 -7.49 -17.37 -11.42
N ASP A 56 -8.60 -16.65 -11.31
CA ASP A 56 -8.75 -15.30 -11.86
C ASP A 56 -8.32 -14.22 -10.86
N MET A 57 -8.03 -14.60 -9.62
CA MET A 57 -7.51 -13.71 -8.59
C MET A 57 -6.00 -13.54 -8.75
N ILE A 58 -5.51 -12.36 -8.43
CA ILE A 58 -4.06 -12.11 -8.40
C ILE A 58 -3.50 -12.81 -7.16
N ASP A 59 -2.61 -13.78 -7.38
CA ASP A 59 -2.02 -14.61 -6.32
C ASP A 59 -1.51 -13.78 -5.14
N LYS A 60 -0.78 -12.72 -5.43
CA LYS A 60 -0.25 -11.81 -4.41
C LYS A 60 -1.31 -11.25 -3.45
N TYR A 61 -2.49 -10.96 -3.96
CA TYR A 61 -3.58 -10.41 -3.14
C TYR A 61 -4.32 -11.52 -2.37
N LEU A 62 -4.33 -12.73 -2.90
CA LEU A 62 -4.89 -13.87 -2.21
C LEU A 62 -3.97 -14.31 -1.05
N GLU A 63 -2.65 -14.29 -1.27
CA GLU A 63 -1.64 -14.54 -0.24
C GLU A 63 -1.79 -13.60 0.96
N GLU A 64 -2.06 -12.31 0.73
CA GLU A 64 -2.29 -11.34 1.80
C GLU A 64 -3.51 -11.66 2.68
N CYS A 65 -4.43 -12.49 2.18
CA CYS A 65 -5.64 -12.93 2.90
C CYS A 65 -5.44 -14.27 3.62
N THR A 66 -4.23 -14.84 3.58
CA THR A 66 -3.91 -16.17 4.13
C THR A 66 -3.12 -16.00 5.44
N PHE A 67 -3.61 -16.65 6.48
CA PHE A 67 -3.02 -16.67 7.82
C PHE A 67 -2.99 -18.10 8.33
N SER A 68 -1.86 -18.57 8.84
CA SER A 68 -1.71 -19.91 9.39
C SER A 68 -2.25 -21.00 8.46
N ASP A 69 -1.87 -20.96 7.18
CA ASP A 69 -2.25 -21.92 6.14
C ASP A 69 -3.74 -21.91 5.73
N HIS A 70 -4.52 -20.91 6.18
CA HIS A 70 -5.93 -20.76 5.80
C HIS A 70 -6.20 -19.39 5.18
N THR A 71 -7.02 -19.35 4.16
CA THR A 71 -7.49 -18.11 3.53
C THR A 71 -8.79 -17.66 4.17
N TYR A 72 -8.80 -16.47 4.76
CA TYR A 72 -9.94 -15.93 5.50
C TYR A 72 -10.70 -14.84 4.79
N ALA A 73 -10.20 -14.36 3.67
CA ALA A 73 -10.88 -13.40 2.82
C ALA A 73 -10.58 -13.64 1.34
N VAL A 74 -11.34 -12.98 0.49
CA VAL A 74 -11.07 -12.92 -0.95
C VAL A 74 -10.80 -11.49 -1.37
N PRO A 75 -9.86 -11.24 -2.28
CA PRO A 75 -9.63 -9.92 -2.83
C PRO A 75 -10.89 -9.40 -3.52
N PHE A 76 -11.38 -8.23 -3.11
CA PHE A 76 -12.55 -7.61 -3.72
C PHE A 76 -12.19 -6.33 -4.48
N MET A 77 -11.54 -5.40 -3.80
CA MET A 77 -11.00 -4.17 -4.39
C MET A 77 -9.64 -3.87 -3.79
N ARG A 78 -8.69 -3.48 -4.62
CA ARG A 78 -7.35 -3.11 -4.15
C ARG A 78 -6.98 -1.76 -4.73
N SER A 79 -6.73 -0.80 -3.85
CA SER A 79 -6.17 0.49 -4.23
C SER A 79 -4.67 0.36 -4.38
N THR A 80 -4.10 1.18 -5.28
CA THR A 80 -2.66 1.36 -5.38
C THR A 80 -2.34 2.86 -5.41
N GLU A 81 -1.15 3.19 -4.97
CA GLU A 81 -0.61 4.53 -5.12
C GLU A 81 0.22 4.59 -6.39
N ALA A 82 0.18 5.73 -7.06
CA ALA A 82 0.96 6.00 -8.25
C ALA A 82 1.55 7.39 -8.17
N CYS A 83 2.81 7.52 -8.56
CA CYS A 83 3.48 8.80 -8.68
C CYS A 83 3.12 9.46 -10.01
N TYR A 84 2.49 10.62 -9.94
CA TYR A 84 2.22 11.47 -11.11
C TYR A 84 3.32 12.51 -11.24
N VAL A 85 4.02 12.49 -12.37
CA VAL A 85 5.14 13.40 -12.63
C VAL A 85 4.78 14.41 -13.71
N ASN A 86 4.98 15.69 -13.45
CA ASN A 86 4.94 16.70 -14.50
C ASN A 86 6.24 16.66 -15.32
N LYS A 87 6.28 15.76 -16.30
CA LYS A 87 7.45 15.51 -17.13
C LYS A 87 7.98 16.80 -17.80
N THR A 88 7.08 17.62 -18.35
CA THR A 88 7.46 18.87 -18.99
C THR A 88 8.16 19.82 -18.02
N TYR A 89 7.74 19.84 -16.77
CA TYR A 89 8.38 20.68 -15.74
C TYR A 89 9.77 20.15 -15.37
N VAL A 90 9.91 18.83 -15.19
CA VAL A 90 11.19 18.16 -14.92
C VAL A 90 12.19 18.45 -16.04
N GLU A 91 11.77 18.32 -17.29
CA GLU A 91 12.61 18.61 -18.47
C GLU A 91 13.02 20.09 -18.55
N LYS A 92 12.14 21.02 -18.20
CA LYS A 92 12.47 22.45 -18.13
C LYS A 92 13.48 22.80 -17.04
N LEU A 93 13.51 22.03 -15.95
CA LEU A 93 14.55 22.14 -14.92
C LEU A 93 15.91 21.58 -15.38
N GLY A 94 15.97 20.95 -16.55
CA GLY A 94 17.19 20.38 -17.11
C GLY A 94 17.40 18.91 -16.77
N TYR A 95 16.42 18.25 -16.18
CA TYR A 95 16.49 16.85 -15.82
C TYR A 95 15.84 15.95 -16.86
N THR A 96 16.35 14.73 -16.97
CA THR A 96 15.72 13.66 -17.75
C THR A 96 15.05 12.70 -16.79
N LEU A 97 13.76 12.42 -17.02
CA LEU A 97 13.03 11.47 -16.20
C LEU A 97 13.62 10.05 -16.36
N PRO A 98 14.09 9.40 -15.29
CA PRO A 98 14.63 8.05 -15.37
C PRO A 98 13.52 7.00 -15.57
N ASP A 99 13.88 5.82 -16.05
CA ASP A 99 12.95 4.70 -16.18
C ASP A 99 12.43 4.21 -14.82
N THR A 100 13.25 4.35 -13.77
CA THR A 100 12.89 4.02 -12.39
C THR A 100 13.11 5.25 -11.52
N LEU A 101 12.05 5.72 -10.87
CA LEU A 101 12.13 6.82 -9.91
C LEU A 101 12.78 6.35 -8.60
N THR A 102 13.68 7.18 -8.09
CA THR A 102 14.29 7.02 -6.76
C THR A 102 13.96 8.22 -5.88
N TRP A 103 14.05 8.06 -4.57
CA TRP A 103 13.87 9.17 -3.64
C TRP A 103 14.91 10.26 -3.86
N ASP A 104 16.18 9.89 -4.09
CA ASP A 104 17.25 10.85 -4.40
C ASP A 104 16.89 11.74 -5.60
N PHE A 105 16.36 11.15 -6.67
CA PHE A 105 15.91 11.92 -7.83
C PHE A 105 14.74 12.84 -7.49
N ILE A 106 13.80 12.38 -6.68
CA ILE A 106 12.65 13.20 -6.24
C ILE A 106 13.14 14.38 -5.42
N TRP A 107 14.05 14.17 -4.48
CA TRP A 107 14.62 15.22 -3.63
C TRP A 107 15.42 16.22 -4.47
N GLU A 108 16.32 15.75 -5.32
CA GLU A 108 17.15 16.61 -6.19
C GLU A 108 16.30 17.51 -7.09
N VAL A 109 15.28 16.96 -7.74
CA VAL A 109 14.36 17.74 -8.60
C VAL A 109 13.51 18.70 -7.77
N SER A 110 13.10 18.30 -6.58
CA SER A 110 12.33 19.15 -5.66
C SER A 110 13.14 20.35 -5.19
N GLU A 111 14.38 20.14 -4.80
CA GLU A 111 15.30 21.24 -4.43
C GLU A 111 15.55 22.18 -5.60
N ALA A 112 15.79 21.64 -6.79
CA ALA A 112 15.96 22.45 -8.00
C ALA A 112 14.70 23.28 -8.33
N ALA A 113 13.51 22.71 -8.13
CA ALA A 113 12.24 23.39 -8.31
C ALA A 113 12.04 24.54 -7.32
N MET A 114 12.51 24.39 -6.08
CA MET A 114 12.38 25.38 -5.02
C MET A 114 13.49 26.44 -5.02
N LYS A 115 14.47 26.29 -5.89
CA LYS A 115 15.59 27.24 -5.97
C LYS A 115 15.12 28.61 -6.44
N GLN A 116 15.30 29.61 -5.63
CA GLN A 116 14.96 30.99 -5.95
C GLN A 116 16.12 31.73 -6.62
N ASN A 117 15.77 32.62 -7.55
CA ASN A 117 16.64 33.63 -8.11
C ASN A 117 16.89 34.77 -7.10
N ALA A 118 17.80 35.66 -7.43
CA ALA A 118 18.12 36.82 -6.57
C ALA A 118 16.94 37.79 -6.37
N ASP A 119 15.97 37.78 -7.27
CA ASP A 119 14.74 38.59 -7.22
C ASP A 119 13.57 37.86 -6.50
N GLY A 120 13.81 36.67 -5.95
CA GLY A 120 12.81 35.88 -5.26
C GLY A 120 11.89 35.05 -6.19
N THR A 121 12.10 35.08 -7.51
CA THR A 121 11.38 34.23 -8.44
C THR A 121 12.00 32.83 -8.52
N TYR A 122 11.21 31.84 -8.95
CA TYR A 122 11.71 30.48 -9.17
C TYR A 122 12.30 30.31 -10.57
N ALA A 123 13.07 29.24 -10.78
CA ALA A 123 13.92 29.04 -11.96
C ALA A 123 13.16 28.96 -13.28
N ILE A 124 11.86 28.66 -13.29
CA ILE A 124 11.09 28.45 -14.51
C ILE A 124 10.02 29.50 -14.72
N ASN A 125 10.23 30.35 -15.72
CA ASN A 125 9.21 31.20 -16.39
C ASN A 125 8.26 31.97 -15.46
N GLY A 126 8.70 32.42 -14.31
CA GLY A 126 7.87 33.18 -13.36
C GLY A 126 6.71 32.38 -12.77
N GLN A 127 6.76 31.07 -12.80
CA GLN A 127 5.83 30.21 -12.07
C GLN A 127 6.37 29.99 -10.66
N ASP A 128 5.53 30.28 -9.67
CA ASP A 128 5.84 29.99 -8.28
C ASP A 128 5.55 28.51 -7.99
N VAL A 129 6.57 27.79 -7.51
CA VAL A 129 6.41 26.41 -7.03
C VAL A 129 6.29 26.48 -5.51
N LEU A 130 5.07 26.21 -5.03
CA LEU A 130 4.79 26.23 -3.58
C LEU A 130 5.10 24.89 -2.92
N ILE A 131 4.82 23.80 -3.64
CA ILE A 131 4.99 22.42 -3.17
C ILE A 131 5.56 21.60 -4.32
N PRO A 132 6.86 21.25 -4.29
CA PRO A 132 7.51 20.54 -5.38
C PRO A 132 7.13 19.06 -5.43
N PHE A 133 6.83 18.47 -4.28
CA PHE A 133 6.43 17.09 -4.12
C PHE A 133 5.37 16.96 -3.03
N ILE A 134 4.41 16.07 -3.24
CA ILE A 134 3.36 15.74 -2.27
C ILE A 134 3.18 14.24 -2.20
N TYR A 135 3.14 13.70 -1.00
CA TYR A 135 2.73 12.32 -0.74
C TYR A 135 1.49 12.32 0.14
N LYS A 136 0.42 11.65 -0.32
CA LYS A 136 -0.88 11.73 0.33
C LYS A 136 -0.93 10.98 1.67
N SER A 137 -0.23 9.85 1.77
CA SER A 137 -0.30 8.92 2.89
C SER A 137 1.09 8.73 3.49
N THR A 138 1.40 9.48 4.55
CA THR A 138 2.72 9.45 5.19
C THR A 138 3.04 8.11 5.85
N ASP A 139 2.04 7.36 6.30
CA ASP A 139 2.16 6.00 6.80
C ASP A 139 2.59 5.04 5.69
N ASN A 140 1.94 5.05 4.54
CA ASN A 140 2.34 4.23 3.39
C ASN A 140 3.72 4.61 2.87
N MET A 141 4.06 5.92 2.85
CA MET A 141 5.40 6.37 2.49
C MET A 141 6.46 5.76 3.41
N MET A 142 6.22 5.82 4.72
CA MET A 142 7.12 5.25 5.72
C MET A 142 7.32 3.75 5.53
N ILE A 143 6.23 3.00 5.35
CA ILE A 143 6.28 1.55 5.12
C ILE A 143 7.04 1.23 3.82
N GLN A 144 6.77 1.96 2.75
CA GLN A 144 7.45 1.79 1.47
C GLN A 144 8.96 2.06 1.58
N MET A 145 9.35 3.16 2.21
CA MET A 145 10.76 3.51 2.38
C MET A 145 11.51 2.53 3.28
N LEU A 146 10.88 2.04 4.35
CA LEU A 146 11.44 0.97 5.19
C LEU A 146 11.65 -0.31 4.38
N LYS A 147 10.66 -0.72 3.59
CA LYS A 147 10.74 -1.88 2.71
C LYS A 147 11.88 -1.76 1.70
N GLN A 148 12.10 -0.57 1.14
CA GLN A 148 13.21 -0.30 0.20
C GLN A 148 14.59 -0.32 0.87
N LYS A 149 14.64 -0.09 2.18
CA LYS A 149 15.86 -0.19 2.99
C LYS A 149 16.06 -1.60 3.60
N ASP A 150 15.23 -2.58 3.19
CA ASP A 150 15.19 -3.94 3.75
C ASP A 150 15.02 -3.94 5.29
N ALA A 151 14.23 -2.98 5.76
CA ALA A 151 13.90 -2.81 7.16
C ALA A 151 12.44 -3.19 7.40
N ASP A 152 12.22 -4.06 8.38
CA ASP A 152 10.89 -4.54 8.68
C ASP A 152 10.06 -3.49 9.44
N TYR A 153 8.85 -3.29 8.98
CA TYR A 153 7.83 -2.54 9.70
C TYR A 153 7.28 -3.38 10.88
N SER A 154 6.98 -4.64 10.60
CA SER A 154 6.56 -5.64 11.58
C SER A 154 7.06 -7.02 11.15
N SER A 155 7.25 -7.92 12.11
CA SER A 155 7.51 -9.33 11.84
C SER A 155 6.21 -10.10 11.57
N ASP A 156 6.35 -11.33 11.04
CA ASP A 156 5.22 -12.21 10.71
C ASP A 156 4.39 -12.61 11.93
N ASP A 157 4.98 -12.58 13.13
CA ASP A 157 4.28 -12.82 14.39
C ASP A 157 3.58 -11.57 14.95
N GLY A 158 3.60 -10.46 14.22
CA GLY A 158 2.95 -9.21 14.60
C GLY A 158 3.76 -8.34 15.57
N THR A 159 5.02 -8.66 15.81
CA THR A 159 5.90 -7.78 16.59
C THR A 159 6.23 -6.52 15.78
N VAL A 160 6.02 -5.36 16.39
CA VAL A 160 6.32 -4.07 15.74
C VAL A 160 7.80 -3.73 15.89
N GLY A 161 8.48 -3.61 14.74
CA GLY A 161 9.92 -3.31 14.68
C GLY A 161 10.28 -1.84 14.45
N LEU A 162 9.35 -0.91 14.63
CA LEU A 162 9.49 0.51 14.24
C LEU A 162 10.53 1.33 15.03
N PHE A 163 10.88 0.92 16.25
CA PHE A 163 11.72 1.72 17.14
C PHE A 163 13.19 1.27 17.06
N ASN A 164 13.85 1.60 15.96
CA ASN A 164 15.25 1.28 15.69
C ASN A 164 15.98 2.44 14.99
N ASP A 165 17.28 2.32 14.84
CA ASP A 165 18.13 3.37 14.24
C ASP A 165 17.75 3.64 12.77
N THR A 166 17.44 2.62 11.98
CA THR A 166 17.03 2.77 10.57
C THR A 166 15.76 3.61 10.44
N THR A 167 14.79 3.38 11.32
CA THR A 167 13.57 4.19 11.35
C THR A 167 13.83 5.63 11.77
N ALA A 168 14.72 5.84 12.73
CA ALA A 168 15.10 7.18 13.15
C ALA A 168 15.83 7.95 12.04
N GLU A 169 16.75 7.32 11.34
CA GLU A 169 17.43 7.90 10.17
C GLU A 169 16.44 8.25 9.06
N LEU A 170 15.50 7.35 8.77
CA LEU A 170 14.46 7.59 7.77
C LEU A 170 13.56 8.77 8.13
N LEU A 171 13.16 8.90 9.39
CA LEU A 171 12.37 10.03 9.85
C LEU A 171 13.11 11.36 9.71
N LEU A 172 14.43 11.36 9.95
CA LEU A 172 15.27 12.52 9.73
C LEU A 172 15.40 12.87 8.24
N GLU A 173 15.53 11.88 7.36
CA GLU A 173 15.55 12.04 5.91
C GLU A 173 14.25 12.69 5.39
N ILE A 174 13.09 12.25 5.89
CA ILE A 174 11.79 12.79 5.51
C ILE A 174 11.57 14.20 6.05
N ALA A 175 12.14 14.53 7.21
CA ALA A 175 11.96 15.81 7.89
C ALA A 175 12.92 16.91 7.40
N ALA A 176 13.97 16.56 6.66
CA ALA A 176 14.98 17.49 6.14
C ALA A 176 14.47 18.29 4.94
#